data_b2babc2b74e5db11276a380234aaa562
#
_entry.id   b2babc2b74e5db11276a380234aaa562
#
_cell.length_a   1.000
_cell.length_b   1.000
_cell.length_c   1.000
_cell.angle_alpha   90.00
_cell.angle_beta   90.00
_cell.angle_gamma   90.00
#
_symmetry.space_group_name_H-M   'P 1'
#
loop_
_entity.id
_entity.type
_entity.pdbx_description
1 polymer ?
#
loop_
_entity_poly.entity_id
_entity_poly.type
_entity_poly.pdbx_seq_one_letter_code
_entity_poly.pdbx_strand_id
1 'polypeptide(L)'
;MDYLKHIDQQWLLAINGWHSEWADMLMWYISKSTTWLPLYALLVGLIVYRFGILSPSLCREGRRGSSLLRVLIILAGFAVAVGVSDFVSSGIIKPWVCRLRPTHEPALAGMLHLVNGYTGGLYGFVSSHAANTMACALLFALLYRNKYATAGLMLWVALNCYSRMYLGVHYPADIIGGLAIGALMATLTYGMVRRLVDRVDERSEGVGASCRWPEGDEDYPTADS
;
A
#
# COMPACT_ATOMS: atom_id res chain seq x y z
N MET A 1 19.85 -22.68 6.95
CA MET A 1 18.98 -22.09 5.91
C MET A 1 17.76 -22.96 5.61
N ASP A 2 17.91 -24.28 5.67
CA ASP A 2 16.86 -25.26 5.36
C ASP A 2 15.66 -25.25 6.33
N TYR A 3 15.90 -24.98 7.62
CA TYR A 3 14.84 -24.90 8.62
C TYR A 3 13.83 -23.76 8.37
N LEU A 4 14.32 -22.58 8.03
CA LEU A 4 13.43 -21.43 7.70
C LEU A 4 12.66 -21.67 6.40
N LYS A 5 13.30 -22.28 5.40
CA LYS A 5 12.63 -22.66 4.15
C LYS A 5 11.51 -23.67 4.43
N HIS A 6 11.77 -24.65 5.29
CA HIS A 6 10.78 -25.66 5.66
C HIS A 6 9.56 -25.05 6.39
N ILE A 7 9.79 -24.18 7.38
CA ILE A 7 8.70 -23.46 8.07
C ILE A 7 7.86 -22.67 7.07
N ASP A 8 8.51 -21.93 6.18
CA ASP A 8 7.87 -21.06 5.19
C ASP A 8 6.98 -21.87 4.24
N GLN A 9 7.44 -23.07 3.85
CA GLN A 9 6.66 -24.01 3.06
C GLN A 9 5.47 -24.60 3.83
N GLN A 10 5.68 -24.99 5.09
CA GLN A 10 4.60 -25.53 5.94
C GLN A 10 3.46 -24.53 6.16
N TRP A 11 3.79 -23.27 6.45
CA TRP A 11 2.80 -22.23 6.64
C TRP A 11 2.03 -21.94 5.34
N LEU A 12 2.73 -21.92 4.22
CA LEU A 12 2.08 -21.78 2.92
C LEU A 12 1.10 -22.93 2.66
N LEU A 13 1.52 -24.18 2.83
CA LEU A 13 0.68 -25.35 2.59
C LEU A 13 -0.54 -25.38 3.52
N ALA A 14 -0.36 -24.98 4.78
CA ALA A 14 -1.47 -24.87 5.72
C ALA A 14 -2.51 -23.83 5.27
N ILE A 15 -2.08 -22.67 4.76
CA ILE A 15 -2.98 -21.60 4.27
C ILE A 15 -3.64 -22.03 2.96
N ASN A 16 -2.86 -22.52 2.00
CA ASN A 16 -3.35 -22.93 0.68
C ASN A 16 -4.24 -24.18 0.75
N GLY A 17 -4.01 -25.07 1.72
CA GLY A 17 -4.83 -26.25 1.95
C GLY A 17 -6.23 -25.94 2.49
N TRP A 18 -6.46 -24.78 3.04
CA TRP A 18 -7.78 -24.30 3.50
C TRP A 18 -8.52 -23.63 2.33
N HIS A 19 -9.03 -24.41 1.41
CA HIS A 19 -9.70 -23.91 0.22
C HIS A 19 -11.17 -24.38 0.10
N SER A 20 -11.98 -23.60 -0.59
CA SER A 20 -13.34 -23.92 -1.00
C SER A 20 -13.70 -23.10 -2.24
N GLU A 21 -14.66 -23.55 -3.03
CA GLU A 21 -15.08 -22.85 -4.26
C GLU A 21 -15.44 -21.37 -4.03
N TRP A 22 -16.11 -21.09 -2.92
CA TRP A 22 -16.46 -19.70 -2.55
C TRP A 22 -15.21 -18.88 -2.17
N ALA A 23 -14.31 -19.45 -1.37
CA ALA A 23 -13.08 -18.79 -0.99
C ALA A 23 -12.15 -18.58 -2.18
N ASP A 24 -12.09 -19.50 -3.13
CA ASP A 24 -11.33 -19.38 -4.38
C ASP A 24 -11.76 -18.15 -5.17
N MET A 25 -13.08 -17.99 -5.35
CA MET A 25 -13.64 -16.84 -6.05
C MET A 25 -13.30 -15.53 -5.30
N LEU A 26 -13.51 -15.50 -3.99
CA LEU A 26 -13.23 -14.32 -3.17
C LEU A 26 -11.74 -13.93 -3.22
N MET A 27 -10.83 -14.88 -2.96
CA MET A 27 -9.39 -14.61 -2.92
C MET A 27 -8.84 -14.26 -4.31
N TRP A 28 -9.41 -14.83 -5.36
CA TRP A 28 -9.11 -14.44 -6.73
C TRP A 28 -9.41 -12.97 -7.00
N TYR A 29 -10.61 -12.50 -6.62
CA TYR A 29 -10.99 -11.09 -6.81
C TYR A 29 -10.17 -10.17 -5.90
N ILE A 30 -9.94 -10.50 -4.63
CA ILE A 30 -9.12 -9.72 -3.70
C ILE A 30 -7.70 -9.56 -4.25
N SER A 31 -7.13 -10.59 -4.87
CA SER A 31 -5.78 -10.56 -5.43
C SER A 31 -5.64 -9.71 -6.71
N LYS A 32 -6.76 -9.38 -7.40
CA LYS A 32 -6.70 -8.56 -8.61
C LYS A 32 -6.61 -7.07 -8.28
N SER A 33 -5.59 -6.37 -8.75
CA SER A 33 -5.42 -4.94 -8.55
C SER A 33 -6.60 -4.11 -9.10
N THR A 34 -7.23 -4.58 -10.19
CA THR A 34 -8.39 -3.91 -10.81
C THR A 34 -9.64 -3.91 -9.93
N THR A 35 -9.79 -4.88 -9.04
CA THR A 35 -10.89 -4.93 -8.07
C THR A 35 -10.87 -3.72 -7.13
N TRP A 36 -9.70 -3.15 -6.90
CA TRP A 36 -9.49 -2.06 -5.96
C TRP A 36 -9.53 -0.66 -6.59
N LEU A 37 -9.88 -0.55 -7.88
CA LEU A 37 -10.07 0.75 -8.54
C LEU A 37 -11.04 1.68 -7.80
N PRO A 38 -12.20 1.21 -7.28
CA PRO A 38 -13.08 2.07 -6.48
C PRO A 38 -12.42 2.57 -5.20
N LEU A 39 -11.62 1.74 -4.51
CA LEU A 39 -10.85 2.15 -3.34
C LEU A 39 -9.82 3.22 -3.71
N TYR A 40 -9.05 3.03 -4.78
CA TYR A 40 -8.09 4.03 -5.23
C TYR A 40 -8.76 5.37 -5.59
N ALA A 41 -9.91 5.33 -6.27
CA ALA A 41 -10.70 6.52 -6.56
C ALA A 41 -11.18 7.22 -5.28
N LEU A 42 -11.64 6.46 -4.29
CA LEU A 42 -12.01 6.99 -2.97
C LEU A 42 -10.83 7.65 -2.28
N LEU A 43 -9.65 7.02 -2.25
CA LEU A 43 -8.45 7.59 -1.63
C LEU A 43 -8.04 8.90 -2.29
N VAL A 44 -8.05 8.95 -3.63
CA VAL A 44 -7.80 10.19 -4.38
C VAL A 44 -8.84 11.27 -4.03
N GLY A 45 -10.12 10.91 -3.99
CA GLY A 45 -11.20 11.82 -3.61
C GLY A 45 -11.01 12.39 -2.19
N LEU A 46 -10.63 11.55 -1.22
CA LEU A 46 -10.35 11.97 0.15
C LEU A 46 -9.12 12.90 0.23
N ILE A 47 -8.07 12.65 -0.56
CA ILE A 47 -6.90 13.53 -0.65
C ILE A 47 -7.30 14.88 -1.23
N VAL A 48 -8.04 14.91 -2.33
CA VAL A 48 -8.52 16.14 -2.95
C VAL A 48 -9.42 16.92 -1.99
N TYR A 49 -10.32 16.24 -1.32
CA TYR A 49 -11.21 16.85 -0.33
C TYR A 49 -10.43 17.43 0.85
N ARG A 50 -9.55 16.65 1.48
CA ARG A 50 -8.80 17.07 2.67
C ARG A 50 -7.77 18.16 2.39
N PHE A 51 -7.00 18.03 1.34
CA PHE A 51 -5.87 18.92 1.04
C PHE A 51 -6.17 19.98 -0.01
N GLY A 52 -7.19 19.76 -0.85
CA GLY A 52 -7.63 20.71 -1.85
C GLY A 52 -8.77 21.61 -1.38
N ILE A 53 -9.86 21.03 -0.85
CA ILE A 53 -11.10 21.75 -0.54
C ILE A 53 -11.13 22.25 0.91
N LEU A 54 -10.85 21.37 1.90
CA LEU A 54 -10.89 21.71 3.32
C LEU A 54 -9.65 22.48 3.80
N SER A 55 -8.66 22.72 2.95
CA SER A 55 -7.48 23.46 3.37
C SER A 55 -7.83 24.90 3.76
N PRO A 56 -7.46 25.39 4.97
CA PRO A 56 -7.79 26.75 5.44
C PRO A 56 -7.32 27.89 4.52
N SER A 57 -6.44 27.58 3.58
CA SER A 57 -5.95 28.51 2.56
C SER A 57 -7.00 28.97 1.55
N LEU A 58 -8.16 28.29 1.45
CA LEU A 58 -9.25 28.70 0.55
C LEU A 58 -10.03 29.93 1.03
N CYS A 59 -9.96 30.26 2.33
CA CYS A 59 -10.66 31.44 2.89
C CYS A 59 -9.97 32.78 2.55
N ARG A 60 -8.83 32.78 1.87
CA ARG A 60 -8.11 33.99 1.43
C ARG A 60 -7.97 34.02 -0.09
N GLU A 61 -8.54 35.04 -0.72
CA GLU A 61 -8.39 35.34 -2.16
C GLU A 61 -6.89 35.32 -2.56
N GLY A 62 -6.54 34.52 -3.56
CA GLY A 62 -5.17 34.39 -4.09
C GLY A 62 -4.49 33.02 -3.88
N ARG A 63 -5.03 32.09 -3.03
CA ARG A 63 -4.35 30.83 -2.68
C ARG A 63 -4.86 29.56 -3.36
N ARG A 64 -5.74 29.65 -4.35
CA ARG A 64 -6.22 28.47 -5.09
C ARG A 64 -5.07 27.69 -5.78
N GLY A 65 -4.04 28.38 -6.24
CA GLY A 65 -2.88 27.74 -6.89
C GLY A 65 -2.06 26.88 -5.94
N SER A 66 -1.90 27.28 -4.66
CA SER A 66 -1.14 26.50 -3.68
C SER A 66 -1.87 25.20 -3.28
N SER A 67 -3.20 25.21 -3.16
CA SER A 67 -3.99 24.02 -2.85
C SER A 67 -3.90 22.96 -3.96
N LEU A 68 -3.98 23.36 -5.22
CA LEU A 68 -3.82 22.44 -6.36
C LEU A 68 -2.40 21.85 -6.37
N LEU A 69 -1.37 22.68 -6.17
CA LEU A 69 0.01 22.22 -6.15
C LEU A 69 0.28 21.22 -5.02
N ARG A 70 -0.29 21.43 -3.82
CA ARG A 70 -0.22 20.45 -2.72
C ARG A 70 -0.83 19.10 -3.12
N VAL A 71 -2.05 19.11 -3.67
CA VAL A 71 -2.72 17.88 -4.13
C VAL A 71 -1.86 17.17 -5.17
N LEU A 72 -1.32 17.88 -6.15
CA LEU A 72 -0.44 17.31 -7.18
C LEU A 72 0.84 16.71 -6.59
N ILE A 73 1.49 17.38 -5.63
CA ILE A 73 2.67 16.87 -4.92
C ILE A 73 2.33 15.57 -4.17
N ILE A 74 1.20 15.53 -3.46
CA ILE A 74 0.75 14.34 -2.74
C ILE A 74 0.47 13.19 -3.70
N LEU A 75 -0.27 13.42 -4.77
CA LEU A 75 -0.59 12.38 -5.76
C LEU A 75 0.68 11.88 -6.48
N ALA A 76 1.61 12.78 -6.83
CA ALA A 76 2.92 12.39 -7.34
C ALA A 76 3.70 11.55 -6.33
N GLY A 77 3.61 11.87 -5.03
CA GLY A 77 4.18 11.07 -3.95
C GLY A 77 3.65 9.62 -3.95
N PHE A 78 2.33 9.43 -4.14
CA PHE A 78 1.76 8.07 -4.25
C PHE A 78 2.31 7.33 -5.49
N ALA A 79 2.39 7.98 -6.63
CA ALA A 79 2.97 7.39 -7.83
C ALA A 79 4.43 6.98 -7.62
N VAL A 80 5.23 7.82 -6.94
CA VAL A 80 6.63 7.54 -6.59
C VAL A 80 6.70 6.38 -5.59
N ALA A 81 5.94 6.42 -4.48
CA ALA A 81 6.00 5.38 -3.46
C ALA A 81 5.68 3.99 -4.02
N VAL A 82 4.59 3.88 -4.79
CA VAL A 82 4.16 2.61 -5.39
C VAL A 82 5.10 2.21 -6.53
N GLY A 83 5.44 3.14 -7.44
CA GLY A 83 6.30 2.87 -8.59
C GLY A 83 7.70 2.43 -8.18
N VAL A 84 8.31 3.10 -7.19
CA VAL A 84 9.63 2.70 -6.66
C VAL A 84 9.54 1.38 -5.90
N SER A 85 8.47 1.14 -5.11
CA SER A 85 8.25 -0.15 -4.46
C SER A 85 8.17 -1.30 -5.47
N ASP A 86 7.43 -1.10 -6.56
CA ASP A 86 7.32 -2.11 -7.62
C ASP A 86 8.65 -2.32 -8.34
N PHE A 87 9.35 -1.25 -8.71
CA PHE A 87 10.64 -1.32 -9.36
C PHE A 87 11.70 -2.03 -8.48
N VAL A 88 11.79 -1.68 -7.19
CA VAL A 88 12.72 -2.32 -6.27
C VAL A 88 12.39 -3.79 -6.08
N SER A 89 11.12 -4.13 -5.87
CA SER A 89 10.70 -5.52 -5.65
C SER A 89 10.80 -6.38 -6.91
N SER A 90 10.29 -5.89 -8.05
CA SER A 90 10.21 -6.67 -9.30
C SER A 90 11.44 -6.54 -10.19
N GLY A 91 12.03 -5.33 -10.27
CA GLY A 91 13.14 -5.04 -11.16
C GLY A 91 14.52 -5.31 -10.55
N ILE A 92 14.66 -5.23 -9.23
CA ILE A 92 15.97 -5.40 -8.56
C ILE A 92 16.00 -6.70 -7.75
N ILE A 93 15.11 -6.84 -6.74
CA ILE A 93 15.24 -7.92 -5.75
C ILE A 93 14.91 -9.28 -6.36
N LYS A 94 13.84 -9.41 -7.14
CA LYS A 94 13.46 -10.71 -7.75
C LYS A 94 14.56 -11.28 -8.65
N PRO A 95 15.15 -10.52 -9.60
CA PRO A 95 16.24 -11.02 -10.43
C PRO A 95 17.53 -11.32 -9.64
N TRP A 96 17.76 -10.59 -8.54
CA TRP A 96 18.95 -10.77 -7.72
C TRP A 96 18.87 -12.00 -6.81
N VAL A 97 17.71 -12.22 -6.17
CA VAL A 97 17.50 -13.34 -5.22
C VAL A 97 17.17 -14.65 -5.94
N CYS A 98 16.50 -14.59 -7.09
CA CYS A 98 16.10 -15.73 -7.92
C CYS A 98 15.34 -16.83 -7.14
N ARG A 99 14.64 -16.50 -6.06
CA ARG A 99 13.83 -17.45 -5.29
C ARG A 99 12.61 -17.86 -6.12
N LEU A 100 12.47 -19.13 -6.43
CA LEU A 100 11.30 -19.68 -7.12
C LEU A 100 10.03 -19.45 -6.29
N ARG A 101 8.91 -19.16 -6.97
CA ARG A 101 7.59 -19.19 -6.35
C ARG A 101 7.22 -20.61 -5.92
N PRO A 102 6.31 -20.76 -4.95
CA PRO A 102 5.81 -22.09 -4.56
C PRO A 102 5.31 -22.92 -5.75
N THR A 103 4.60 -22.27 -6.67
CA THR A 103 4.05 -22.88 -7.89
C THR A 103 5.10 -23.38 -8.88
N HIS A 104 6.35 -22.96 -8.76
CA HIS A 104 7.50 -23.36 -9.59
C HIS A 104 8.55 -24.15 -8.80
N GLU A 105 8.33 -24.39 -7.50
CA GLU A 105 9.23 -25.17 -6.64
C GLU A 105 8.98 -26.67 -6.87
N PRO A 106 9.95 -27.44 -7.39
CA PRO A 106 9.76 -28.85 -7.67
C PRO A 106 9.33 -29.68 -6.44
N ALA A 107 9.81 -29.30 -5.25
CA ALA A 107 9.46 -29.97 -4.00
C ALA A 107 7.97 -29.80 -3.60
N LEU A 108 7.26 -28.85 -4.20
CA LEU A 108 5.83 -28.59 -3.94
C LEU A 108 4.93 -28.99 -5.11
N ALA A 109 5.49 -29.63 -6.13
CA ALA A 109 4.74 -30.06 -7.31
C ALA A 109 3.59 -31.02 -6.94
N GLY A 110 2.37 -30.67 -7.35
CA GLY A 110 1.16 -31.46 -7.04
C GLY A 110 0.63 -31.31 -5.61
N MET A 111 1.27 -30.51 -4.75
CA MET A 111 0.82 -30.30 -3.37
C MET A 111 -0.03 -29.02 -3.20
N LEU A 112 -0.03 -28.13 -4.19
CA LEU A 112 -0.71 -26.84 -4.12
C LEU A 112 -2.06 -26.88 -4.82
N HIS A 113 -3.05 -26.27 -4.17
CA HIS A 113 -4.32 -25.92 -4.79
C HIS A 113 -4.15 -24.66 -5.64
N LEU A 114 -4.39 -24.79 -6.96
CA LEU A 114 -4.23 -23.70 -7.92
C LEU A 114 -5.59 -23.17 -8.37
N VAL A 115 -5.94 -21.97 -7.95
CA VAL A 115 -7.19 -21.31 -8.38
C VAL A 115 -7.05 -20.85 -9.84
N ASN A 116 -7.95 -21.30 -10.70
CA ASN A 116 -7.95 -21.02 -12.14
C ASN A 116 -6.62 -21.35 -12.86
N GLY A 117 -5.83 -22.28 -12.34
CA GLY A 117 -4.52 -22.63 -12.90
C GLY A 117 -3.46 -21.50 -12.81
N TYR A 118 -3.67 -20.52 -11.93
CA TYR A 118 -2.78 -19.37 -11.81
C TYR A 118 -1.48 -19.72 -11.09
N THR A 119 -0.35 -19.53 -11.76
CA THR A 119 0.98 -19.82 -11.24
C THR A 119 1.83 -18.57 -10.95
N GLY A 120 1.43 -17.44 -11.50
CA GLY A 120 2.22 -16.21 -11.44
C GLY A 120 3.52 -16.27 -12.24
N GLY A 121 4.45 -15.36 -11.97
CA GLY A 121 5.78 -15.37 -12.60
C GLY A 121 6.76 -16.30 -11.88
N LEU A 122 7.97 -16.52 -12.43
CA LEU A 122 8.95 -17.49 -11.96
C LEU A 122 9.46 -17.19 -10.54
N TYR A 123 9.86 -15.93 -10.26
CA TYR A 123 10.47 -15.54 -8.98
C TYR A 123 9.46 -14.89 -8.02
N GLY A 124 9.58 -15.22 -6.73
CA GLY A 124 8.64 -14.82 -5.66
C GLY A 124 9.13 -13.74 -4.74
N PHE A 125 10.39 -13.77 -4.33
CA PHE A 125 10.92 -12.89 -3.29
C PHE A 125 11.37 -11.52 -3.87
N VAL A 126 10.85 -10.44 -3.38
CA VAL A 126 9.77 -10.18 -2.43
C VAL A 126 8.42 -10.03 -3.16
N SER A 127 7.31 -10.08 -2.42
CA SER A 127 5.98 -9.88 -3.01
C SER A 127 5.73 -8.41 -3.37
N SER A 128 5.64 -8.11 -4.68
CA SER A 128 5.32 -6.74 -5.15
C SER A 128 3.91 -6.31 -4.75
N HIS A 129 2.94 -7.23 -4.68
CA HIS A 129 1.59 -6.90 -4.19
C HIS A 129 1.62 -6.42 -2.74
N ALA A 130 2.37 -7.11 -1.86
CA ALA A 130 2.55 -6.69 -0.48
C ALA A 130 3.27 -5.33 -0.39
N ALA A 131 4.33 -5.13 -1.20
CA ALA A 131 5.07 -3.88 -1.22
C ALA A 131 4.21 -2.70 -1.68
N ASN A 132 3.50 -2.85 -2.79
CA ASN A 132 2.70 -1.77 -3.38
C ASN A 132 1.47 -1.42 -2.53
N THR A 133 0.76 -2.42 -1.98
CA THR A 133 -0.39 -2.17 -1.10
C THR A 133 0.05 -1.52 0.21
N MET A 134 1.17 -1.96 0.80
CA MET A 134 1.72 -1.36 2.01
C MET A 134 2.22 0.06 1.77
N ALA A 135 2.92 0.31 0.66
CA ALA A 135 3.37 1.66 0.29
C ALA A 135 2.19 2.63 0.16
N CYS A 136 1.13 2.22 -0.52
CA CYS A 136 -0.08 3.01 -0.68
C CYS A 136 -0.79 3.25 0.66
N ALA A 137 -1.06 2.20 1.43
CA ALA A 137 -1.81 2.26 2.68
C ALA A 137 -1.09 3.07 3.75
N LEU A 138 0.21 2.83 3.95
CA LEU A 138 0.98 3.53 4.97
C LEU A 138 1.21 5.00 4.61
N LEU A 139 1.50 5.32 3.34
CA LEU A 139 1.62 6.72 2.92
C LEU A 139 0.32 7.48 3.15
N PHE A 140 -0.85 6.86 2.81
CA PHE A 140 -2.14 7.46 3.10
C PHE A 140 -2.34 7.66 4.61
N ALA A 141 -2.06 6.65 5.42
CA ALA A 141 -2.19 6.71 6.87
C ALA A 141 -1.35 7.84 7.49
N LEU A 142 -0.10 8.00 7.04
CA LEU A 142 0.81 9.04 7.50
C LEU A 142 0.35 10.46 7.12
N LEU A 143 -0.28 10.61 5.93
CA LEU A 143 -0.78 11.90 5.45
C LEU A 143 -2.16 12.24 6.02
N TYR A 144 -3.08 11.27 6.03
CA TYR A 144 -4.49 11.50 6.39
C TYR A 144 -4.72 11.50 7.90
N ARG A 145 -3.92 10.70 8.66
CA ARG A 145 -3.87 10.64 10.14
C ARG A 145 -5.22 10.34 10.81
N ASN A 146 -6.04 9.51 10.19
CA ASN A 146 -7.30 9.02 10.76
C ASN A 146 -7.18 7.55 11.13
N LYS A 147 -7.41 7.20 12.40
CA LYS A 147 -7.22 5.84 12.93
C LYS A 147 -8.14 4.80 12.29
N TYR A 148 -9.38 5.18 11.94
CA TYR A 148 -10.33 4.25 11.32
C TYR A 148 -9.98 3.97 9.87
N ALA A 149 -9.61 5.01 9.10
CA ALA A 149 -9.10 4.85 7.74
C ALA A 149 -7.81 4.02 7.74
N THR A 150 -6.90 4.27 8.69
CA THR A 150 -5.66 3.48 8.84
C THR A 150 -5.99 2.01 9.13
N ALA A 151 -6.87 1.71 10.08
CA ALA A 151 -7.26 0.34 10.41
C ALA A 151 -7.89 -0.37 9.20
N GLY A 152 -8.80 0.29 8.48
CA GLY A 152 -9.40 -0.25 7.26
C GLY A 152 -8.38 -0.55 6.16
N LEU A 153 -7.41 0.33 5.95
CA LEU A 153 -6.34 0.13 4.97
C LEU A 153 -5.37 -0.98 5.39
N MET A 154 -5.03 -1.11 6.68
CA MET A 154 -4.19 -2.21 7.15
C MET A 154 -4.92 -3.56 7.01
N LEU A 155 -6.23 -3.61 7.25
CA LEU A 155 -7.05 -4.79 6.96
C LEU A 155 -7.03 -5.12 5.45
N TRP A 156 -7.17 -4.12 4.60
CA TRP A 156 -7.05 -4.29 3.14
C TRP A 156 -5.69 -4.85 2.72
N VAL A 157 -4.58 -4.35 3.30
CA VAL A 157 -3.23 -4.89 3.07
C VAL A 157 -3.16 -6.35 3.51
N ALA A 158 -3.66 -6.66 4.71
CA ALA A 158 -3.66 -8.03 5.25
C ALA A 158 -4.45 -9.00 4.36
N LEU A 159 -5.63 -8.61 3.88
CA LEU A 159 -6.44 -9.41 2.96
C LEU A 159 -5.73 -9.64 1.61
N ASN A 160 -5.08 -8.61 1.05
CA ASN A 160 -4.27 -8.78 -0.16
C ASN A 160 -3.10 -9.74 0.07
N CYS A 161 -2.37 -9.59 1.16
CA CYS A 161 -1.26 -10.48 1.52
C CYS A 161 -1.73 -11.93 1.70
N TYR A 162 -2.83 -12.13 2.43
CA TYR A 162 -3.43 -13.44 2.62
C TYR A 162 -3.84 -14.08 1.29
N SER A 163 -4.47 -13.31 0.39
CA SER A 163 -4.88 -13.82 -0.92
C SER A 163 -3.69 -14.33 -1.75
N ARG A 164 -2.49 -13.74 -1.61
CA ARG A 164 -1.29 -14.21 -2.34
C ARG A 164 -0.78 -15.55 -1.83
N MET A 165 -0.85 -15.80 -0.53
CA MET A 165 -0.52 -17.09 0.08
C MET A 165 -1.60 -18.13 -0.23
N TYR A 166 -2.87 -17.75 -0.13
CA TYR A 166 -3.99 -18.60 -0.49
C TYR A 166 -3.91 -19.12 -1.94
N LEU A 167 -3.57 -18.24 -2.89
CA LEU A 167 -3.36 -18.59 -4.30
C LEU A 167 -2.07 -19.38 -4.54
N GLY A 168 -1.28 -19.69 -3.51
CA GLY A 168 -0.06 -20.47 -3.61
C GLY A 168 1.10 -19.79 -4.36
N VAL A 169 1.05 -18.47 -4.57
CA VAL A 169 2.05 -17.76 -5.40
C VAL A 169 3.16 -17.04 -4.62
N HIS A 170 3.04 -16.95 -3.30
CA HIS A 170 4.06 -16.36 -2.44
C HIS A 170 4.16 -17.08 -1.10
N TYR A 171 5.38 -17.22 -0.62
CA TYR A 171 5.65 -17.66 0.75
C TYR A 171 5.38 -16.54 1.77
N PRO A 172 5.13 -16.86 3.06
CA PRO A 172 5.05 -15.85 4.12
C PRO A 172 6.25 -14.90 4.18
N ALA A 173 7.47 -15.42 4.00
CA ALA A 173 8.68 -14.58 3.99
C ALA A 173 8.71 -13.59 2.82
N ASP A 174 8.15 -13.93 1.65
CA ASP A 174 8.04 -13.01 0.51
C ASP A 174 7.11 -11.84 0.85
N ILE A 175 6.03 -12.13 1.60
CA ILE A 175 5.07 -11.13 2.06
C ILE A 175 5.73 -10.19 3.07
N ILE A 176 6.39 -10.73 4.10
CA ILE A 176 7.08 -9.93 5.13
C ILE A 176 8.11 -9.00 4.48
N GLY A 177 8.93 -9.53 3.56
CA GLY A 177 9.90 -8.74 2.82
C GLY A 177 9.24 -7.64 1.98
N GLY A 178 8.13 -7.96 1.30
CA GLY A 178 7.34 -6.98 0.55
C GLY A 178 6.78 -5.87 1.44
N LEU A 179 6.17 -6.22 2.58
CA LEU A 179 5.66 -5.24 3.54
C LEU A 179 6.75 -4.31 4.05
N ALA A 180 7.95 -4.84 4.34
CA ALA A 180 9.08 -4.03 4.79
C ALA A 180 9.54 -3.02 3.72
N ILE A 181 9.65 -3.45 2.46
CA ILE A 181 9.97 -2.55 1.33
C ILE A 181 8.90 -1.48 1.16
N GLY A 182 7.62 -1.86 1.16
CA GLY A 182 6.52 -0.91 1.03
C GLY A 182 6.49 0.12 2.16
N ALA A 183 6.70 -0.32 3.40
CA ALA A 183 6.77 0.56 4.56
C ALA A 183 7.95 1.54 4.48
N LEU A 184 9.13 1.07 4.06
CA LEU A 184 10.29 1.92 3.85
C LEU A 184 10.02 2.98 2.79
N MET A 185 9.49 2.60 1.63
CA MET A 185 9.20 3.53 0.53
C MET A 185 8.12 4.55 0.94
N ALA A 186 7.07 4.14 1.64
CA ALA A 186 6.05 5.05 2.18
C ALA A 186 6.66 6.09 3.12
N THR A 187 7.52 5.67 4.05
CA THR A 187 8.13 6.54 5.05
C THR A 187 9.08 7.55 4.41
N LEU A 188 9.93 7.11 3.48
CA LEU A 188 10.83 7.99 2.75
C LEU A 188 10.06 9.01 1.90
N THR A 189 9.04 8.54 1.18
CA THR A 189 8.20 9.40 0.34
C THR A 189 7.39 10.38 1.19
N TYR A 190 6.86 9.97 2.34
CA TYR A 190 6.19 10.86 3.27
C TYR A 190 7.09 12.03 3.70
N GLY A 191 8.35 11.74 4.08
CA GLY A 191 9.31 12.79 4.44
C GLY A 191 9.59 13.76 3.28
N MET A 192 9.67 13.26 2.05
CA MET A 192 9.83 14.08 0.85
C MET A 192 8.60 14.95 0.57
N VAL A 193 7.41 14.34 0.54
CA VAL A 193 6.14 15.03 0.28
C VAL A 193 5.92 16.12 1.31
N ARG A 194 6.13 15.83 2.59
CA ARG A 194 5.98 16.80 3.67
C ARG A 194 6.87 18.02 3.44
N ARG A 195 8.17 17.83 3.18
CA ARG A 195 9.10 18.94 2.93
C ARG A 195 8.71 19.78 1.71
N LEU A 196 8.18 19.14 0.64
CA LEU A 196 7.75 19.87 -0.55
C LEU A 196 6.47 20.68 -0.28
N VAL A 197 5.53 20.13 0.45
CA VAL A 197 4.30 20.83 0.84
C VAL A 197 4.62 21.99 1.78
N ASP A 198 5.49 21.80 2.79
CA ASP A 198 5.92 22.86 3.70
C ASP A 198 6.56 24.04 2.92
N ARG A 199 7.39 23.77 1.92
CA ARG A 199 7.97 24.82 1.05
C ARG A 199 6.94 25.57 0.22
N VAL A 200 5.88 24.91 -0.26
CA VAL A 200 4.78 25.55 -0.97
C VAL A 200 4.03 26.48 -0.03
N ASP A 201 3.85 26.07 1.23
CA ASP A 201 3.18 26.83 2.24
C ASP A 201 3.97 28.09 2.63
N GLU A 202 5.27 27.95 2.92
CA GLU A 202 6.17 29.06 3.20
C GLU A 202 6.18 30.12 2.08
N ARG A 203 6.24 29.68 0.81
CA ARG A 203 6.19 30.60 -0.35
C ARG A 203 4.85 31.32 -0.48
N SER A 204 3.76 30.67 -0.06
CA SER A 204 2.44 31.28 -0.08
C SER A 204 2.22 32.20 1.14
N GLU A 205 3.02 32.04 2.18
CA GLU A 205 2.98 32.76 3.47
C GLU A 205 3.88 34.00 3.50
N GLY A 206 4.66 34.31 2.47
CA GLY A 206 5.29 35.64 2.34
C GLY A 206 4.28 36.80 2.57
N VAL A 207 3.05 36.45 2.94
CA VAL A 207 1.92 37.26 3.40
C VAL A 207 1.24 36.57 4.61
N GLY A 208 1.95 36.43 5.74
CA GLY A 208 1.46 36.15 7.10
C GLY A 208 0.35 35.09 7.31
N ALA A 209 0.67 33.92 7.82
CA ALA A 209 0.09 33.03 8.82
C ALA A 209 0.42 31.55 8.58
N SER A 210 0.97 30.89 9.59
CA SER A 210 1.43 29.51 9.57
C SER A 210 0.28 28.50 9.44
N CYS A 211 0.29 27.66 8.38
CA CYS A 211 -0.53 26.47 8.32
C CYS A 211 0.23 25.31 8.99
N ARG A 212 -0.13 24.97 10.24
CA ARG A 212 0.35 23.75 10.88
C ARG A 212 -0.28 22.53 10.20
N TRP A 213 0.51 21.47 10.10
CA TRP A 213 -0.02 20.13 9.79
C TRP A 213 -1.09 19.76 10.82
N PRO A 214 -2.16 19.05 10.46
CA PRO A 214 -3.15 18.63 11.42
C PRO A 214 -2.47 17.80 12.51
N GLU A 215 -2.33 18.37 13.69
CA GLU A 215 -2.03 17.64 14.92
C GLU A 215 -3.22 16.71 15.13
N GLY A 216 -2.96 15.43 15.47
CA GLY A 216 -3.96 14.35 15.49
C GLY A 216 -5.27 14.74 16.19
N ASP A 217 -6.36 14.12 15.77
CA ASP A 217 -7.76 14.39 16.13
C ASP A 217 -8.03 14.46 17.66
N GLU A 218 -7.58 15.52 18.32
CA GLU A 218 -8.05 15.80 19.70
C GLU A 218 -9.24 16.77 19.75
N ASP A 219 -9.54 17.49 18.64
CA ASP A 219 -10.66 18.45 18.61
C ASP A 219 -11.49 18.33 17.32
N TYR A 220 -12.28 17.25 17.18
CA TYR A 220 -13.55 17.37 16.46
C TYR A 220 -14.63 17.79 17.47
N PRO A 221 -15.31 18.93 17.27
CA PRO A 221 -16.50 19.19 18.06
C PRO A 221 -17.50 18.07 17.83
N THR A 222 -17.81 17.34 18.90
CA THR A 222 -18.99 16.47 18.95
C THR A 222 -20.18 17.39 18.69
N ALA A 223 -20.90 17.15 17.60
CA ALA A 223 -22.20 17.73 17.37
C ALA A 223 -23.18 17.08 18.38
N ASP A 224 -23.20 17.58 19.60
CA ASP A 224 -24.29 17.36 20.54
C ASP A 224 -25.13 18.64 20.55
N SER A 225 -26.29 18.50 19.92
CA SER A 225 -27.61 19.09 20.32
C SER A 225 -28.60 18.95 19.16
#